data_511ea52d25c82c1f42dd09693189bc18
#
_entry.id   511ea52d25c82c1f42dd09693189bc18
#
_cell.length_a   1.000
_cell.length_b   1.000
_cell.length_c   1.000
_cell.angle_alpha   90.00
_cell.angle_beta   90.00
_cell.angle_gamma   90.00
#
_symmetry.space_group_name_H-M   'P 1'
#
loop_
_entity.id
_entity.type
_entity.pdbx_description
1 polymer ?
#
loop_
_entity_poly.entity_id
_entity_poly.type
_entity_poly.pdbx_seq_one_letter_code
_entity_poly.pdbx_strand_id
1 'polypeptide(L)'
;MKLPNGFGTVYKLSGNRRNPYVAKKTKGWENDPKTGKSKQLYTVVGYYPTRKEALTALAEFNANPYDVNATKVTFKDVYERWSDEHFPTVSDSNVKGYRAAWALCDKLARMRFVDVKLDHLQMVVDESGKNYPTLRKLKILFGLMYKYAVIHEIIPKERNLVEYLDIKKAGNPNA
;
A
#
# COMPACT_ATOMS: atom_id res chain seq x y z
N MET A 1 -9.92 22.92 -22.68
CA MET A 1 -11.08 22.20 -22.15
C MET A 1 -11.12 22.43 -20.64
N LYS A 2 -12.21 22.99 -20.12
CA LYS A 2 -12.39 23.26 -18.68
C LYS A 2 -12.96 22.00 -18.04
N LEU A 3 -12.33 21.54 -16.95
CA LEU A 3 -12.79 20.36 -16.22
C LEU A 3 -14.04 20.70 -15.39
N PRO A 4 -14.95 19.72 -15.14
CA PRO A 4 -16.10 19.93 -14.28
C PRO A 4 -15.71 20.39 -12.87
N ASN A 5 -16.62 21.13 -12.22
CA ASN A 5 -16.41 21.55 -10.84
C ASN A 5 -16.21 20.30 -9.93
N GLY A 6 -15.20 20.37 -9.07
CA GLY A 6 -14.87 19.27 -8.18
C GLY A 6 -14.05 18.15 -8.82
N PHE A 7 -13.82 18.14 -10.14
CA PHE A 7 -13.02 17.10 -10.80
C PHE A 7 -11.54 17.17 -10.39
N GLY A 8 -11.01 18.36 -10.16
CA GLY A 8 -9.61 18.63 -9.84
C GLY A 8 -8.95 19.50 -10.93
N THR A 9 -7.63 19.63 -10.86
CA THR A 9 -6.87 20.52 -11.74
C THR A 9 -5.64 19.81 -12.28
N VAL A 10 -5.38 19.99 -13.59
CA VAL A 10 -4.14 19.56 -14.26
C VAL A 10 -3.52 20.76 -14.96
N TYR A 11 -2.27 21.06 -14.63
CA TYR A 11 -1.52 22.14 -15.28
C TYR A 11 -0.04 21.80 -15.41
N LYS A 12 0.65 22.51 -16.29
CA LYS A 12 2.08 22.36 -16.53
C LYS A 12 2.87 23.24 -15.57
N LEU A 13 3.83 22.66 -14.89
CA LEU A 13 4.80 23.36 -14.05
C LEU A 13 5.89 23.98 -14.93
N SER A 14 6.44 25.10 -14.49
CA SER A 14 7.57 25.77 -15.13
C SER A 14 8.88 25.00 -14.90
N GLY A 15 9.87 25.26 -15.77
CA GLY A 15 11.20 24.66 -15.72
C GLY A 15 11.32 23.36 -16.51
N ASN A 16 12.58 22.89 -16.66
CA ASN A 16 12.89 21.67 -17.40
C ASN A 16 12.73 20.44 -16.48
N ARG A 17 11.51 19.87 -16.43
CA ARG A 17 11.13 18.74 -15.58
C ARG A 17 10.84 17.53 -16.43
N ARG A 18 11.28 16.33 -15.96
CA ARG A 18 10.94 15.04 -16.59
C ARG A 18 9.43 14.81 -16.61
N ASN A 19 8.73 15.18 -15.53
CA ASN A 19 7.28 15.06 -15.38
C ASN A 19 6.67 16.45 -15.10
N PRO A 20 6.43 17.27 -16.12
CA PRO A 20 6.02 18.65 -15.93
C PRO A 20 4.54 18.85 -15.58
N TYR A 21 3.68 17.87 -15.82
CA TYR A 21 2.25 18.00 -15.55
C TYR A 21 1.91 17.49 -14.17
N VAL A 22 1.25 18.33 -13.37
CA VAL A 22 0.75 17.96 -12.04
C VAL A 22 -0.76 17.81 -12.07
N ALA A 23 -1.27 16.74 -11.45
CA ALA A 23 -2.68 16.53 -11.18
C ALA A 23 -2.95 16.76 -9.69
N LYS A 24 -3.96 17.59 -9.36
CA LYS A 24 -4.35 17.94 -8.00
C LYS A 24 -5.85 17.83 -7.82
N LYS A 25 -6.28 17.38 -6.65
CA LYS A 25 -7.67 17.36 -6.18
C LYS A 25 -7.84 18.31 -5.02
N THR A 26 -8.84 19.17 -5.05
CA THR A 26 -9.19 20.01 -3.90
C THR A 26 -9.72 19.14 -2.79
N LYS A 27 -9.12 19.25 -1.58
CA LYS A 27 -9.53 18.54 -0.38
C LYS A 27 -10.48 19.38 0.50
N GLY A 28 -10.34 20.71 0.43
CA GLY A 28 -11.11 21.64 1.22
C GLY A 28 -10.51 23.05 1.18
N TRP A 29 -11.02 23.90 2.04
CA TRP A 29 -10.57 25.27 2.24
C TRP A 29 -10.26 25.48 3.70
N GLU A 30 -9.18 26.18 3.99
CA GLU A 30 -8.79 26.61 5.33
C GLU A 30 -8.81 28.14 5.37
N ASN A 31 -9.47 28.69 6.37
CA ASN A 31 -9.47 30.13 6.59
C ASN A 31 -8.33 30.49 7.53
N ASP A 32 -7.46 31.38 7.08
CA ASP A 32 -6.44 31.96 7.95
C ASP A 32 -7.09 32.92 8.97
N PRO A 33 -7.05 32.60 10.27
CA PRO A 33 -7.71 33.39 11.30
C PRO A 33 -7.09 34.80 11.45
N LYS A 34 -5.85 35.01 10.96
CA LYS A 34 -5.14 36.29 11.07
C LYS A 34 -5.42 37.23 9.89
N THR A 35 -5.59 36.68 8.69
CA THR A 35 -5.73 37.47 7.46
C THR A 35 -7.13 37.40 6.86
N GLY A 36 -8.02 36.53 7.36
CA GLY A 36 -9.36 36.30 6.81
C GLY A 36 -9.36 35.69 5.38
N LYS A 37 -8.19 35.33 4.85
CA LYS A 37 -8.07 34.76 3.50
C LYS A 37 -8.28 33.26 3.53
N SER A 38 -9.08 32.77 2.59
CA SER A 38 -9.27 31.32 2.39
C SER A 38 -8.13 30.75 1.56
N LYS A 39 -7.46 29.73 2.08
CA LYS A 39 -6.44 28.95 1.38
C LYS A 39 -7.03 27.62 0.94
N GLN A 40 -6.87 27.31 -0.34
CA GLN A 40 -7.29 26.04 -0.89
C GLN A 40 -6.32 24.94 -0.50
N LEU A 41 -6.85 23.89 0.10
CA LEU A 41 -6.11 22.65 0.41
C LEU A 41 -6.29 21.67 -0.73
N TYR A 42 -5.18 21.04 -1.17
CA TYR A 42 -5.25 20.00 -2.21
C TYR A 42 -4.42 18.78 -1.87
N THR A 43 -4.87 17.67 -2.43
CA THR A 43 -4.08 16.44 -2.53
C THR A 43 -3.42 16.42 -3.90
N VAL A 44 -2.11 16.21 -3.95
CA VAL A 44 -1.38 16.00 -5.21
C VAL A 44 -1.55 14.55 -5.61
N VAL A 45 -2.20 14.31 -6.76
CA VAL A 45 -2.40 12.97 -7.33
C VAL A 45 -1.09 12.41 -7.87
N GLY A 46 -0.33 13.24 -8.59
CA GLY A 46 0.99 12.88 -9.09
C GLY A 46 1.54 13.88 -10.09
N TYR A 47 2.74 13.54 -10.61
CA TYR A 47 3.44 14.28 -11.64
C TYR A 47 3.64 13.37 -12.86
N TYR A 48 3.31 13.86 -14.05
CA TYR A 48 3.22 13.06 -15.27
C TYR A 48 3.97 13.74 -16.44
N PRO A 49 4.48 12.95 -17.41
CA PRO A 49 5.16 13.49 -18.58
C PRO A 49 4.21 14.20 -19.52
N THR A 50 2.94 13.77 -19.60
CA THR A 50 1.93 14.36 -20.50
C THR A 50 0.68 14.81 -19.77
N ARG A 51 -0.04 15.79 -20.38
CA ARG A 51 -1.32 16.23 -19.85
C ARG A 51 -2.39 15.14 -19.88
N LYS A 52 -2.33 14.26 -20.88
CA LYS A 52 -3.26 13.13 -21.04
C LYS A 52 -3.13 12.14 -19.87
N GLU A 53 -1.92 11.74 -19.55
CA GLU A 53 -1.66 10.84 -18.41
C GLU A 53 -2.07 11.46 -17.07
N ALA A 54 -1.80 12.75 -16.88
CA ALA A 54 -2.25 13.47 -15.68
C ALA A 54 -3.78 13.52 -15.55
N LEU A 55 -4.51 13.67 -16.68
CA LEU A 55 -5.97 13.63 -16.69
C LEU A 55 -6.52 12.23 -16.44
N THR A 56 -5.92 11.19 -17.03
CA THR A 56 -6.29 9.81 -16.80
C THR A 56 -6.12 9.46 -15.33
N ALA A 57 -4.96 9.76 -14.73
CA ALA A 57 -4.72 9.52 -13.32
C ALA A 57 -5.67 10.30 -12.39
N LEU A 58 -6.04 11.53 -12.77
CA LEU A 58 -7.03 12.32 -12.03
C LEU A 58 -8.44 11.70 -12.14
N ALA A 59 -8.80 11.14 -13.30
CA ALA A 59 -10.06 10.45 -13.50
C ALA A 59 -10.13 9.15 -12.68
N GLU A 60 -9.05 8.35 -12.68
CA GLU A 60 -8.92 7.16 -11.87
C GLU A 60 -9.00 7.47 -10.37
N PHE A 61 -8.33 8.55 -9.94
CA PHE A 61 -8.42 9.05 -8.58
C PHE A 61 -9.83 9.49 -8.19
N ASN A 62 -10.60 10.09 -9.11
CA ASN A 62 -11.99 10.48 -8.86
C ASN A 62 -12.93 9.28 -8.85
N ALA A 63 -12.65 8.23 -9.61
CA ALA A 63 -13.41 6.97 -9.61
C ALA A 63 -13.16 6.18 -8.31
N ASN A 64 -11.93 6.24 -7.78
CA ASN A 64 -11.54 5.63 -6.52
C ASN A 64 -10.84 6.68 -5.65
N PRO A 65 -11.59 7.58 -4.97
CA PRO A 65 -11.04 8.69 -4.18
C PRO A 65 -10.25 8.24 -2.95
N TYR A 66 -10.26 6.94 -2.69
CA TYR A 66 -9.48 6.30 -1.66
C TYR A 66 -8.08 6.03 -2.21
N ASP A 67 -7.13 6.89 -1.81
CA ASP A 67 -5.75 6.51 -1.73
C ASP A 67 -4.77 6.85 -2.86
N VAL A 68 -4.49 8.13 -2.98
CA VAL A 68 -3.17 8.56 -3.51
C VAL A 68 -2.03 8.08 -2.60
N ASN A 69 -2.33 7.80 -1.33
CA ASN A 69 -1.36 7.30 -0.36
C ASN A 69 -1.24 5.78 -0.37
N ALA A 70 -2.29 5.01 -0.71
CA ALA A 70 -2.23 3.55 -0.77
C ALA A 70 -1.24 3.06 -1.83
N THR A 71 -1.14 3.73 -2.96
CA THR A 71 -0.17 3.38 -4.00
C THR A 71 1.29 3.57 -3.59
N LYS A 72 1.55 4.30 -2.50
CA LYS A 72 2.89 4.53 -1.94
C LYS A 72 3.20 3.65 -0.73
N VAL A 73 2.18 3.05 -0.12
CA VAL A 73 2.34 2.20 1.07
C VAL A 73 3.17 0.98 0.71
N THR A 74 4.29 0.79 1.40
CA THR A 74 5.16 -0.36 1.23
C THR A 74 4.67 -1.56 2.04
N PHE A 75 5.20 -2.74 1.72
CA PHE A 75 4.95 -3.96 2.49
C PHE A 75 5.36 -3.80 3.96
N LYS A 76 6.48 -3.07 4.19
CA LYS A 76 6.95 -2.72 5.52
C LYS A 76 5.98 -1.78 6.25
N ASP A 77 5.44 -0.75 5.58
CA ASP A 77 4.50 0.18 6.21
C ASP A 77 3.23 -0.54 6.69
N VAL A 78 2.73 -1.51 5.91
CA VAL A 78 1.58 -2.33 6.33
C VAL A 78 1.93 -3.17 7.56
N TYR A 79 3.12 -3.80 7.56
CA TYR A 79 3.57 -4.57 8.73
C TYR A 79 3.69 -3.69 9.98
N GLU A 80 4.31 -2.53 9.88
CA GLU A 80 4.50 -1.62 11.01
C GLU A 80 3.16 -1.15 11.58
N ARG A 81 2.26 -0.66 10.74
CA ARG A 81 0.92 -0.23 11.16
C ARG A 81 0.11 -1.37 11.77
N TRP A 82 0.09 -2.53 11.11
CA TRP A 82 -0.58 -3.71 11.63
C TRP A 82 0.02 -4.17 12.97
N SER A 83 1.34 -4.21 13.10
CA SER A 83 2.01 -4.67 14.31
C SER A 83 1.79 -3.74 15.50
N ASP A 84 1.78 -2.42 15.28
CA ASP A 84 1.52 -1.42 16.32
C ASP A 84 0.13 -1.61 16.94
N GLU A 85 -0.87 -1.98 16.12
CA GLU A 85 -2.24 -2.24 16.59
C GLU A 85 -2.41 -3.65 17.17
N HIS A 86 -1.74 -4.65 16.60
CA HIS A 86 -1.99 -6.05 16.91
C HIS A 86 -1.14 -6.58 18.08
N PHE A 87 0.11 -6.17 18.20
CA PHE A 87 1.02 -6.71 19.22
C PHE A 87 0.54 -6.48 20.65
N PRO A 88 -0.07 -5.34 21.02
CA PRO A 88 -0.64 -5.16 22.37
C PRO A 88 -1.77 -6.14 22.72
N THR A 89 -2.38 -6.79 21.71
CA THR A 89 -3.54 -7.70 21.89
C THR A 89 -3.17 -9.18 22.00
N VAL A 90 -1.89 -9.52 21.82
CA VAL A 90 -1.42 -10.91 21.77
C VAL A 90 -0.27 -11.16 22.76
N SER A 91 0.00 -12.44 23.06
CA SER A 91 1.09 -12.82 23.96
C SER A 91 2.46 -12.54 23.38
N ASP A 92 3.46 -12.32 24.25
CA ASP A 92 4.87 -12.10 23.88
C ASP A 92 5.43 -13.23 22.99
N SER A 93 5.02 -14.46 23.25
CA SER A 93 5.40 -15.61 22.42
C SER A 93 4.91 -15.47 20.98
N ASN A 94 3.69 -14.98 20.78
CA ASN A 94 3.15 -14.68 19.45
C ASN A 94 3.88 -13.53 18.78
N VAL A 95 4.17 -12.45 19.52
CA VAL A 95 4.95 -11.32 19.01
C VAL A 95 6.32 -11.78 18.52
N LYS A 96 7.04 -12.58 19.32
CA LYS A 96 8.33 -13.18 18.92
C LYS A 96 8.21 -14.00 17.62
N GLY A 97 7.16 -14.81 17.52
CA GLY A 97 6.90 -15.60 16.32
C GLY A 97 6.62 -14.75 15.08
N TYR A 98 5.84 -13.67 15.20
CA TYR A 98 5.58 -12.74 14.10
C TYR A 98 6.82 -11.98 13.66
N ARG A 99 7.64 -11.53 14.61
CA ARG A 99 8.93 -10.87 14.31
C ARG A 99 9.90 -11.82 13.57
N ALA A 100 9.98 -13.06 14.00
CA ALA A 100 10.81 -14.08 13.33
C ALA A 100 10.30 -14.36 11.89
N ALA A 101 8.98 -14.43 11.70
CA ALA A 101 8.40 -14.57 10.36
C ALA A 101 8.65 -13.33 9.49
N TRP A 102 8.52 -12.13 10.06
CA TRP A 102 8.81 -10.88 9.35
C TRP A 102 10.26 -10.78 8.88
N ALA A 103 11.22 -11.28 9.66
CA ALA A 103 12.64 -11.29 9.27
C ALA A 103 12.92 -12.05 7.96
N LEU A 104 12.00 -12.87 7.47
CA LEU A 104 12.11 -13.55 6.17
C LEU A 104 11.66 -12.65 5.00
N CYS A 105 11.06 -11.51 5.28
CA CYS A 105 10.38 -10.67 4.28
C CYS A 105 11.24 -9.51 3.74
N ASP A 106 12.55 -9.49 3.98
CA ASP A 106 13.44 -8.36 3.60
C ASP A 106 13.31 -7.96 2.13
N LYS A 107 13.18 -8.93 1.22
CA LYS A 107 13.03 -8.69 -0.21
C LYS A 107 11.73 -7.97 -0.56
N LEU A 108 10.67 -8.14 0.25
CA LEU A 108 9.37 -7.53 0.05
C LEU A 108 9.24 -6.18 0.74
N ALA A 109 10.03 -5.92 1.77
CA ALA A 109 9.85 -4.79 2.68
C ALA A 109 9.71 -3.44 1.96
N ARG A 110 10.50 -3.21 0.90
CA ARG A 110 10.50 -1.95 0.13
C ARG A 110 9.55 -1.94 -1.06
N MET A 111 8.91 -3.07 -1.39
CA MET A 111 7.94 -3.13 -2.48
C MET A 111 6.66 -2.41 -2.06
N ARG A 112 6.02 -1.72 -3.00
CA ARG A 112 4.67 -1.18 -2.76
C ARG A 112 3.72 -2.35 -2.53
N PHE A 113 2.87 -2.25 -1.51
CA PHE A 113 1.98 -3.34 -1.13
C PHE A 113 1.06 -3.78 -2.29
N VAL A 114 0.58 -2.81 -3.08
CA VAL A 114 -0.26 -3.05 -4.24
C VAL A 114 0.43 -3.81 -5.37
N ASP A 115 1.77 -3.82 -5.42
CA ASP A 115 2.55 -4.52 -6.44
C ASP A 115 2.95 -5.94 -6.00
N VAL A 116 2.80 -6.28 -4.73
CA VAL A 116 3.11 -7.62 -4.23
C VAL A 116 2.08 -8.62 -4.75
N LYS A 117 2.58 -9.62 -5.50
CA LYS A 117 1.79 -10.71 -6.07
C LYS A 117 2.00 -11.98 -5.25
N LEU A 118 1.14 -12.98 -5.48
CA LEU A 118 1.27 -14.30 -4.85
C LEU A 118 2.65 -14.93 -5.11
N ASP A 119 3.19 -14.78 -6.33
CA ASP A 119 4.52 -15.30 -6.68
C ASP A 119 5.64 -14.70 -5.81
N HIS A 120 5.53 -13.44 -5.43
CA HIS A 120 6.50 -12.82 -4.52
C HIS A 120 6.43 -13.41 -3.11
N LEU A 121 5.22 -13.71 -2.62
CA LEU A 121 5.02 -14.38 -1.33
C LEU A 121 5.53 -15.81 -1.38
N GLN A 122 5.26 -16.52 -2.49
CA GLN A 122 5.72 -17.89 -2.70
C GLN A 122 7.27 -17.96 -2.76
N MET A 123 7.89 -16.99 -3.43
CA MET A 123 9.37 -16.88 -3.48
C MET A 123 9.96 -16.79 -2.07
N VAL A 124 9.36 -16.00 -1.16
CA VAL A 124 9.83 -15.91 0.23
C VAL A 124 9.73 -17.26 0.95
N VAL A 125 8.65 -18.01 0.72
CA VAL A 125 8.47 -19.36 1.28
C VAL A 125 9.55 -20.30 0.76
N ASP A 126 9.71 -20.35 -0.56
CA ASP A 126 10.58 -21.33 -1.25
C ASP A 126 12.06 -21.09 -0.94
N GLU A 127 12.48 -19.81 -0.87
CA GLU A 127 13.87 -19.44 -0.60
C GLU A 127 14.23 -19.43 0.89
N SER A 128 13.25 -19.45 1.80
CA SER A 128 13.50 -19.34 3.25
C SER A 128 14.28 -20.50 3.83
N GLY A 129 14.19 -21.69 3.24
CA GLY A 129 14.75 -22.93 3.79
C GLY A 129 14.22 -23.32 5.17
N LYS A 130 13.06 -22.78 5.57
CA LYS A 130 12.46 -23.02 6.89
C LYS A 130 11.51 -24.21 6.88
N ASN A 131 11.34 -24.81 8.07
CA ASN A 131 10.43 -25.92 8.29
C ASN A 131 8.95 -25.46 8.31
N TYR A 132 8.04 -26.43 8.18
CA TYR A 132 6.60 -26.20 8.11
C TYR A 132 6.04 -25.32 9.26
N PRO A 133 6.38 -25.52 10.55
CA PRO A 133 5.87 -24.67 11.63
C PRO A 133 6.22 -23.19 11.45
N THR A 134 7.43 -22.87 10.99
CA THR A 134 7.87 -21.49 10.70
C THR A 134 7.11 -20.91 9.50
N LEU A 135 6.96 -21.68 8.43
CA LEU A 135 6.22 -21.26 7.24
C LEU A 135 4.72 -21.10 7.49
N ARG A 136 4.15 -21.94 8.36
CA ARG A 136 2.78 -21.77 8.83
C ARG A 136 2.62 -20.40 9.55
N LYS A 137 3.57 -20.03 10.40
CA LYS A 137 3.57 -18.73 11.08
C LYS A 137 3.70 -17.58 10.08
N LEU A 138 4.54 -17.73 9.06
CA LEU A 138 4.69 -16.77 7.98
C LEU A 138 3.38 -16.60 7.18
N LYS A 139 2.71 -17.69 6.81
CA LYS A 139 1.41 -17.67 6.13
C LYS A 139 0.34 -16.96 6.97
N ILE A 140 0.32 -17.22 8.28
CA ILE A 140 -0.58 -16.52 9.22
C ILE A 140 -0.28 -15.02 9.24
N LEU A 141 0.99 -14.63 9.32
CA LEU A 141 1.40 -13.22 9.27
C LEU A 141 0.91 -12.54 7.98
N PHE A 142 1.15 -13.15 6.81
CA PHE A 142 0.65 -12.62 5.54
C PHE A 142 -0.88 -12.48 5.54
N GLY A 143 -1.61 -13.48 6.02
CA GLY A 143 -3.07 -13.42 6.13
C GLY A 143 -3.57 -12.25 6.97
N LEU A 144 -2.92 -11.99 8.10
CA LEU A 144 -3.26 -10.87 8.99
C LEU A 144 -2.91 -9.52 8.36
N MET A 145 -1.75 -9.38 7.70
CA MET A 145 -1.36 -8.17 7.00
C MET A 145 -2.29 -7.87 5.82
N TYR A 146 -2.65 -8.87 5.01
CA TYR A 146 -3.58 -8.70 3.90
C TYR A 146 -5.00 -8.37 4.37
N LYS A 147 -5.46 -9.00 5.46
CA LYS A 147 -6.73 -8.64 6.10
C LYS A 147 -6.73 -7.17 6.56
N TYR A 148 -5.65 -6.74 7.21
CA TYR A 148 -5.46 -5.35 7.61
C TYR A 148 -5.51 -4.42 6.39
N ALA A 149 -4.77 -4.74 5.34
CA ALA A 149 -4.72 -3.95 4.12
C ALA A 149 -6.08 -3.82 3.42
N VAL A 150 -6.91 -4.88 3.46
CA VAL A 150 -8.30 -4.83 2.94
C VAL A 150 -9.19 -3.96 3.82
N ILE A 151 -9.12 -4.10 5.14
CA ILE A 151 -9.93 -3.30 6.09
C ILE A 151 -9.60 -1.81 5.95
N HIS A 152 -8.32 -1.46 5.76
CA HIS A 152 -7.85 -0.08 5.58
C HIS A 152 -7.82 0.37 4.12
N GLU A 153 -8.50 -0.36 3.23
CA GLU A 153 -8.70 -0.02 1.81
C GLU A 153 -7.39 0.21 1.04
N ILE A 154 -6.27 -0.37 1.49
CA ILE A 154 -4.97 -0.33 0.79
C ILE A 154 -5.04 -1.19 -0.47
N ILE A 155 -5.74 -2.33 -0.40
CA ILE A 155 -6.04 -3.22 -1.53
C ILE A 155 -7.50 -3.66 -1.49
N PRO A 156 -8.11 -3.97 -2.65
CA PRO A 156 -9.42 -4.60 -2.68
C PRO A 156 -9.35 -6.06 -2.18
N LYS A 157 -10.49 -6.60 -1.71
CA LYS A 157 -10.60 -7.95 -1.13
C LYS A 157 -10.11 -9.05 -2.08
N GLU A 158 -10.37 -8.90 -3.36
CA GLU A 158 -10.01 -9.84 -4.43
C GLU A 158 -8.49 -9.99 -4.61
N ARG A 159 -7.71 -9.06 -4.09
CA ARG A 159 -6.23 -9.09 -4.09
C ARG A 159 -5.65 -9.92 -2.94
N ASN A 160 -6.46 -10.37 -2.00
CA ASN A 160 -6.01 -11.24 -0.92
C ASN A 160 -5.95 -12.70 -1.40
N LEU A 161 -4.82 -13.09 -1.96
CA LEU A 161 -4.56 -14.42 -2.50
C LEU A 161 -3.72 -15.31 -1.56
N VAL A 162 -3.58 -14.92 -0.29
CA VAL A 162 -2.73 -15.63 0.70
C VAL A 162 -3.21 -17.07 0.96
N GLU A 163 -4.50 -17.34 0.79
CA GLU A 163 -5.05 -18.70 0.92
C GLU A 163 -4.40 -19.70 -0.06
N TYR A 164 -4.03 -19.24 -1.25
CA TYR A 164 -3.40 -20.05 -2.31
C TYR A 164 -1.89 -20.26 -2.11
N LEU A 165 -1.29 -19.65 -1.06
CA LEU A 165 0.13 -19.81 -0.77
C LEU A 165 0.43 -21.26 -0.35
N ASP A 166 1.32 -21.92 -1.10
CA ASP A 166 1.71 -23.31 -0.83
C ASP A 166 2.90 -23.36 0.12
N ILE A 167 2.66 -23.94 1.31
CA ILE A 167 3.69 -24.17 2.34
C ILE A 167 3.97 -25.66 2.58
N LYS A 168 3.26 -26.57 1.90
CA LYS A 168 3.32 -28.02 2.17
C LYS A 168 4.64 -28.64 1.73
N LYS A 169 5.25 -28.12 0.66
CA LYS A 169 6.51 -28.65 0.08
C LYS A 169 7.75 -28.33 0.91
N ALA A 170 7.69 -27.32 1.77
CA ALA A 170 8.86 -26.85 2.49
C ALA A 170 9.04 -27.63 3.81
N GLY A 171 9.76 -28.75 3.74
CA GLY A 171 10.29 -29.46 4.91
C GLY A 171 9.25 -30.11 5.80
N ASN A 172 8.09 -30.50 5.27
CA ASN A 172 7.14 -31.35 6.00
C ASN A 172 7.51 -32.83 5.77
N PRO A 173 8.05 -33.55 6.79
CA PRO A 173 8.44 -34.94 6.64
C PRO A 173 7.24 -35.88 6.38
N ASN A 174 5.99 -35.40 6.52
CA ASN A 174 4.74 -36.14 6.35
C ASN A 174 3.89 -35.58 5.18
N ALA A 175 4.47 -34.84 4.23
CA ALA A 175 3.78 -34.34 3.03
C ALA A 175 3.81 -35.36 1.90
#